data_415b45ccf336fa0e6caf3096032448cd
#
_entry.id   415b45ccf336fa0e6caf3096032448cd
#
_cell.length_a   1.000
_cell.length_b   1.000
_cell.length_c   1.000
_cell.angle_alpha   90.00
_cell.angle_beta   90.00
_cell.angle_gamma   90.00
#
_symmetry.space_group_name_H-M   'P 1'
#
loop_
_entity.id
_entity.type
_entity.pdbx_description
1 polymer ?
#
loop_
_entity_poly.entity_id
_entity_poly.type
_entity_poly.pdbx_seq_one_letter_code
_entity_poly.pdbx_strand_id
1 'polypeptide(L)'
;MTEPQPPAAASEEPAAEDGPAEPPAGLWDRMKSDPQYAPEHLALEAVRRLGPEAKRWADLSRARQPDVHPDELARRATRRFVNLARLSGAVSGAAGLPGAVVDVGVLAWTQARMVLHVAAAYGIDPTHHDRATDLLVLQKVHKVAESARLALGVAAGRERAGALFGQPAAAGRTFLRLGVKLAQMAGVGAAKRMVAKVVPGAGVVFGTWANSAATKELARRTQALYRQVPQVPRQRSGEGM
;
A
#
# COMPACT_ATOMS: atom_id res chain seq x y z
N MET A 1 7.10 37.65 41.22
CA MET A 1 6.82 37.74 39.79
C MET A 1 7.40 36.46 39.17
N THR A 2 6.57 35.45 38.98
CA THR A 2 6.94 34.17 38.39
C THR A 2 6.54 34.21 36.93
N GLU A 3 7.51 34.21 36.06
CA GLU A 3 7.35 34.21 34.59
C GLU A 3 6.74 32.90 34.14
N PRO A 4 5.66 32.89 33.34
CA PRO A 4 5.07 31.66 32.86
C PRO A 4 5.96 31.03 31.78
N GLN A 5 6.39 29.80 32.04
CA GLN A 5 7.14 28.94 31.13
C GLN A 5 6.27 28.67 29.88
N PRO A 6 6.78 28.87 28.66
CA PRO A 6 6.00 28.58 27.45
C PRO A 6 5.72 27.07 27.34
N PRO A 7 4.55 26.69 26.82
CA PRO A 7 4.19 25.28 26.64
C PRO A 7 5.20 24.59 25.72
N ALA A 8 5.62 23.39 26.13
CA ALA A 8 6.49 22.55 25.35
C ALA A 8 5.94 22.37 23.94
N ALA A 9 6.76 22.71 22.95
CA ALA A 9 6.45 22.53 21.54
C ALA A 9 6.05 21.08 21.31
N ALA A 10 4.79 20.87 20.94
CA ALA A 10 4.31 19.61 20.40
C ALA A 10 5.21 19.25 19.20
N SER A 11 5.87 18.13 19.29
CA SER A 11 6.74 17.60 18.24
C SER A 11 5.90 17.41 16.98
N GLU A 12 5.95 18.37 16.06
CA GLU A 12 5.34 18.25 14.74
C GLU A 12 5.98 17.02 14.06
N GLU A 13 5.18 15.97 13.88
CA GLU A 13 5.53 14.87 12.97
C GLU A 13 5.82 15.48 11.59
N PRO A 14 6.83 14.98 10.84
CA PRO A 14 7.09 15.49 9.51
C PRO A 14 5.81 15.34 8.70
N ALA A 15 5.26 16.46 8.25
CA ALA A 15 4.21 16.50 7.26
C ALA A 15 4.72 15.79 5.99
N ALA A 16 4.66 14.46 5.98
CA ALA A 16 4.64 13.71 4.76
C ALA A 16 3.25 13.99 4.18
N GLU A 17 3.20 14.35 2.91
CA GLU A 17 1.98 14.68 2.17
C GLU A 17 0.79 13.80 2.62
N ASP A 18 -0.10 14.39 3.44
CA ASP A 18 -1.14 13.66 4.19
C ASP A 18 -2.38 13.33 3.36
N GLY A 19 -2.26 13.36 2.04
CA GLY A 19 -3.32 12.94 1.12
C GLY A 19 -3.26 11.43 0.83
N PRO A 20 -4.38 10.81 0.43
CA PRO A 20 -4.34 9.52 -0.23
C PRO A 20 -3.53 9.69 -1.52
N ALA A 21 -2.28 9.18 -1.52
CA ALA A 21 -1.51 9.16 -2.76
C ALA A 21 -2.25 8.26 -3.75
N GLU A 22 -2.85 8.86 -4.75
CA GLU A 22 -3.56 8.13 -5.79
C GLU A 22 -2.59 7.34 -6.66
N PRO A 23 -3.02 6.17 -7.16
CA PRO A 23 -2.26 5.46 -8.18
C PRO A 23 -2.05 6.36 -9.40
N PRO A 24 -0.86 6.39 -9.99
CA PRO A 24 -0.59 7.23 -11.17
C PRO A 24 -1.46 6.82 -12.36
N ALA A 25 -1.87 7.80 -13.19
CA ALA A 25 -2.75 7.58 -14.34
C ALA A 25 -2.22 6.48 -15.29
N GLY A 26 -0.94 6.46 -15.59
CA GLY A 26 -0.32 5.43 -16.43
C GLY A 26 -0.35 4.01 -15.83
N LEU A 27 -0.49 3.86 -14.51
CA LEU A 27 -0.74 2.55 -13.90
C LEU A 27 -2.15 2.06 -14.22
N TRP A 28 -3.15 2.95 -14.16
CA TRP A 28 -4.52 2.60 -14.54
C TRP A 28 -4.60 2.10 -15.98
N ASP A 29 -3.90 2.74 -16.89
CA ASP A 29 -3.90 2.34 -18.31
C ASP A 29 -3.23 0.97 -18.50
N ARG A 30 -2.13 0.69 -17.82
CA ARG A 30 -1.51 -0.64 -17.82
C ARG A 30 -2.44 -1.71 -17.24
N MET A 31 -3.07 -1.43 -16.10
CA MET A 31 -4.01 -2.38 -15.48
C MET A 31 -5.25 -2.62 -16.33
N LYS A 32 -5.73 -1.63 -17.08
CA LYS A 32 -6.85 -1.79 -18.02
C LYS A 32 -6.45 -2.61 -19.25
N SER A 33 -5.25 -2.40 -19.78
CA SER A 33 -4.76 -3.14 -20.95
C SER A 33 -4.39 -4.60 -20.62
N ASP A 34 -3.98 -4.87 -19.37
CA ASP A 34 -3.61 -6.20 -18.90
C ASP A 34 -4.24 -6.56 -17.55
N PRO A 35 -5.57 -6.70 -17.47
CA PRO A 35 -6.28 -6.88 -16.21
C PRO A 35 -5.98 -8.20 -15.50
N GLN A 36 -5.41 -9.17 -16.20
CA GLN A 36 -4.99 -10.45 -15.63
C GLN A 36 -3.83 -10.27 -14.66
N TYR A 37 -2.90 -9.35 -14.97
CA TYR A 37 -1.72 -9.04 -14.17
C TYR A 37 -1.81 -7.67 -13.47
N ALA A 38 -3.02 -7.15 -13.30
CA ALA A 38 -3.23 -5.85 -12.64
C ALA A 38 -2.64 -5.77 -11.22
N PRO A 39 -2.75 -6.80 -10.35
CA PRO A 39 -2.09 -6.80 -9.05
C PRO A 39 -0.57 -6.73 -9.14
N GLU A 40 0.04 -7.43 -10.10
CA GLU A 40 1.48 -7.44 -10.34
C GLU A 40 1.96 -6.08 -10.83
N HIS A 41 1.27 -5.46 -11.78
CA HIS A 41 1.55 -4.09 -12.23
C HIS A 41 1.46 -3.09 -11.08
N LEU A 42 0.44 -3.22 -10.21
CA LEU A 42 0.30 -2.37 -9.03
C LEU A 42 1.44 -2.59 -8.04
N ALA A 43 1.83 -3.85 -7.78
CA ALA A 43 2.91 -4.16 -6.84
C ALA A 43 4.27 -3.62 -7.33
N LEU A 44 4.59 -3.80 -8.61
CA LEU A 44 5.82 -3.26 -9.22
C LEU A 44 5.88 -1.74 -9.13
N GLU A 45 4.77 -1.07 -9.51
CA GLU A 45 4.70 0.39 -9.45
C GLU A 45 4.76 0.93 -8.01
N ALA A 46 4.10 0.23 -7.06
CA ALA A 46 4.13 0.60 -5.65
C ALA A 46 5.57 0.57 -5.10
N VAL A 47 6.34 -0.49 -5.36
CA VAL A 47 7.74 -0.57 -4.91
C VAL A 47 8.56 0.55 -5.51
N ARG A 48 8.40 0.81 -6.82
CA ARG A 48 9.16 1.83 -7.53
C ARG A 48 8.90 3.25 -7.01
N ARG A 49 7.64 3.60 -6.74
CA ARG A 49 7.24 4.96 -6.35
C ARG A 49 7.19 5.17 -4.84
N LEU A 50 6.63 4.21 -4.12
CA LEU A 50 6.37 4.35 -2.68
C LEU A 50 7.53 3.82 -1.83
N GLY A 51 8.39 2.96 -2.37
CA GLY A 51 9.57 2.45 -1.68
C GLY A 51 10.51 3.57 -1.20
N PRO A 52 10.94 4.50 -2.07
CA PRO A 52 11.77 5.63 -1.67
C PRO A 52 11.10 6.55 -0.62
N GLU A 53 9.80 6.73 -0.69
CA GLU A 53 9.04 7.49 0.30
C GLU A 53 9.07 6.80 1.67
N ALA A 54 8.76 5.52 1.71
CA ALA A 54 8.77 4.72 2.93
C ALA A 54 10.16 4.70 3.59
N LYS A 55 11.22 4.63 2.76
CA LYS A 55 12.60 4.70 3.24
C LYS A 55 12.89 6.05 3.90
N ARG A 56 12.61 7.15 3.20
CA ARG A 56 12.83 8.51 3.75
C ARG A 56 12.06 8.72 5.05
N TRP A 57 10.79 8.30 5.11
CA TRP A 57 9.99 8.40 6.32
C TRP A 57 10.63 7.67 7.50
N ALA A 58 11.08 6.44 7.30
CA ALA A 58 11.72 5.65 8.35
C ALA A 58 13.06 6.25 8.80
N ASP A 59 13.87 6.75 7.87
CA ASP A 59 15.17 7.37 8.17
C ASP A 59 14.97 8.67 8.96
N LEU A 60 14.03 9.54 8.57
CA LEU A 60 13.69 10.76 9.30
C LEU A 60 13.11 10.45 10.69
N SER A 61 12.25 9.44 10.81
CA SER A 61 11.68 9.05 12.10
C SER A 61 12.76 8.59 13.08
N ARG A 62 13.74 7.83 12.59
CA ARG A 62 14.89 7.39 13.43
C ARG A 62 15.87 8.51 13.73
N ALA A 63 16.09 9.45 12.80
CA ALA A 63 16.93 10.61 13.06
C ALA A 63 16.37 11.47 14.19
N ARG A 64 15.05 11.60 14.30
CA ARG A 64 14.37 12.32 15.39
C ARG A 64 14.31 11.54 16.70
N GLN A 65 14.19 10.23 16.63
CA GLN A 65 14.12 9.33 17.78
C GLN A 65 15.03 8.11 17.52
N PRO A 66 16.33 8.22 17.82
CA PRO A 66 17.30 7.15 17.54
C PRO A 66 16.98 5.82 18.22
N ASP A 67 16.39 5.88 19.41
CA ASP A 67 16.05 4.71 20.24
C ASP A 67 14.64 4.16 19.98
N VAL A 68 13.94 4.67 18.96
CA VAL A 68 12.59 4.19 18.65
C VAL A 68 12.62 2.70 18.28
N HIS A 69 11.85 1.91 19.03
CA HIS A 69 11.76 0.47 18.76
C HIS A 69 11.05 0.22 17.42
N PRO A 70 11.53 -0.74 16.58
CA PRO A 70 10.92 -1.05 15.28
C PRO A 70 9.42 -1.32 15.33
N ASP A 71 8.95 -2.04 16.38
CA ASP A 71 7.53 -2.31 16.58
C ASP A 71 6.72 -1.04 16.82
N GLU A 72 7.28 -0.03 17.50
CA GLU A 72 6.58 1.24 17.72
C GLU A 72 6.46 2.02 16.41
N LEU A 73 7.53 2.06 15.63
CA LEU A 73 7.55 2.69 14.33
C LEU A 73 6.54 2.01 13.37
N ALA A 74 6.50 0.68 13.36
CA ALA A 74 5.54 -0.11 12.59
C ALA A 74 4.09 0.14 13.04
N ARG A 75 3.84 0.32 14.35
CA ARG A 75 2.52 0.69 14.88
C ARG A 75 2.09 2.10 14.43
N ARG A 76 3.02 3.08 14.41
CA ARG A 76 2.74 4.43 13.91
C ARG A 76 2.33 4.40 12.43
N ALA A 77 3.11 3.72 11.58
CA ALA A 77 2.77 3.50 10.18
C ALA A 77 1.38 2.86 10.04
N THR A 78 1.12 1.78 10.78
CA THR A 78 -0.17 1.09 10.73
C THR A 78 -1.34 2.00 11.10
N ARG A 79 -1.24 2.75 12.20
CA ARG A 79 -2.31 3.69 12.64
C ARG A 79 -2.60 4.72 11.56
N ARG A 80 -1.57 5.33 10.99
CA ARG A 80 -1.70 6.32 9.92
C ARG A 80 -2.48 5.76 8.73
N PHE A 81 -2.05 4.64 8.17
CA PHE A 81 -2.67 4.06 6.97
C PHE A 81 -4.03 3.42 7.22
N VAL A 82 -4.30 2.91 8.42
CA VAL A 82 -5.65 2.47 8.81
C VAL A 82 -6.61 3.67 8.85
N ASN A 83 -6.18 4.83 9.33
CA ASN A 83 -7.00 6.04 9.32
C ASN A 83 -7.24 6.55 7.89
N LEU A 84 -6.21 6.58 7.04
CA LEU A 84 -6.37 6.91 5.62
C LEU A 84 -7.34 5.96 4.90
N ALA A 85 -7.24 4.66 5.15
CA ALA A 85 -8.16 3.67 4.59
C ALA A 85 -9.62 3.85 5.06
N ARG A 86 -9.85 4.45 6.23
CA ARG A 86 -11.20 4.83 6.68
C ARG A 86 -11.75 5.99 5.88
N LEU A 87 -10.93 7.03 5.64
CA LEU A 87 -11.35 8.24 4.94
C LEU A 87 -11.66 7.98 3.47
N SER A 88 -10.85 7.17 2.78
CA SER A 88 -11.06 6.83 1.37
C SER A 88 -12.37 6.05 1.11
N GLY A 89 -12.91 5.37 2.12
CA GLY A 89 -14.21 4.68 2.01
C GLY A 89 -15.44 5.59 2.02
N ALA A 90 -15.29 6.85 2.43
CA ALA A 90 -16.40 7.79 2.59
C ALA A 90 -16.78 8.55 1.29
N VAL A 91 -15.84 8.70 0.37
CA VAL A 91 -16.00 9.59 -0.82
C VAL A 91 -16.67 8.88 -2.01
N SER A 92 -16.66 7.57 -2.06
CA SER A 92 -16.88 6.79 -3.28
C SER A 92 -18.31 6.32 -3.54
N GLY A 93 -19.31 6.84 -2.84
CA GLY A 93 -20.71 6.35 -2.93
C GLY A 93 -21.45 6.66 -4.24
N ALA A 94 -20.97 7.60 -5.06
CA ALA A 94 -21.78 8.20 -6.14
C ALA A 94 -21.48 7.73 -7.58
N ALA A 95 -20.37 7.04 -7.84
CA ALA A 95 -19.83 6.87 -9.20
C ALA A 95 -20.08 5.50 -9.88
N GLY A 96 -20.95 4.64 -9.35
CA GLY A 96 -21.30 3.35 -9.97
C GLY A 96 -20.14 2.34 -10.07
N LEU A 97 -20.23 1.34 -10.99
CA LEU A 97 -19.22 0.29 -11.16
C LEU A 97 -17.81 0.81 -11.48
N PRO A 98 -17.62 1.78 -12.40
CA PRO A 98 -16.28 2.35 -12.65
C PRO A 98 -15.67 2.97 -11.39
N GLY A 99 -16.45 3.72 -10.61
CA GLY A 99 -16.01 4.28 -9.34
C GLY A 99 -15.62 3.20 -8.33
N ALA A 100 -16.36 2.10 -8.25
CA ALA A 100 -16.02 1.00 -7.35
C ALA A 100 -14.67 0.34 -7.67
N VAL A 101 -14.30 0.22 -8.93
CA VAL A 101 -13.00 -0.31 -9.36
C VAL A 101 -11.88 0.63 -8.95
N VAL A 102 -12.06 1.94 -9.18
CA VAL A 102 -11.10 2.97 -8.76
C VAL A 102 -10.89 2.94 -7.24
N ASP A 103 -11.97 2.88 -6.45
CA ASP A 103 -11.90 2.83 -4.99
C ASP A 103 -11.11 1.63 -4.47
N VAL A 104 -11.33 0.46 -5.06
CA VAL A 104 -10.61 -0.76 -4.69
C VAL A 104 -9.14 -0.65 -5.05
N GLY A 105 -8.81 -0.03 -6.18
CA GLY A 105 -7.44 0.23 -6.59
C GLY A 105 -6.73 1.22 -5.67
N VAL A 106 -7.39 2.31 -5.27
CA VAL A 106 -6.87 3.27 -4.28
C VAL A 106 -6.65 2.59 -2.93
N LEU A 107 -7.57 1.73 -2.50
CA LEU A 107 -7.38 0.95 -1.27
C LEU A 107 -6.18 0.01 -1.37
N ALA A 108 -6.04 -0.74 -2.46
CA ALA A 108 -4.91 -1.63 -2.68
C ALA A 108 -3.58 -0.86 -2.70
N TRP A 109 -3.55 0.32 -3.30
CA TRP A 109 -2.41 1.23 -3.31
C TRP A 109 -2.05 1.73 -1.90
N THR A 110 -3.04 2.19 -1.13
CA THR A 110 -2.86 2.61 0.27
C THR A 110 -2.34 1.46 1.13
N GLN A 111 -2.82 0.25 0.92
CA GLN A 111 -2.34 -0.95 1.61
C GLN A 111 -0.89 -1.29 1.22
N ALA A 112 -0.52 -1.15 -0.05
CA ALA A 112 0.85 -1.35 -0.50
C ALA A 112 1.79 -0.31 0.16
N ARG A 113 1.38 0.95 0.22
CA ARG A 113 2.10 2.03 0.92
C ARG A 113 2.34 1.68 2.39
N MET A 114 1.31 1.17 3.09
CA MET A 114 1.43 0.71 4.47
C MET A 114 2.46 -0.42 4.61
N VAL A 115 2.39 -1.45 3.76
CA VAL A 115 3.31 -2.59 3.81
C VAL A 115 4.76 -2.14 3.66
N LEU A 116 5.04 -1.23 2.72
CA LEU A 116 6.38 -0.70 2.49
C LEU A 116 6.89 0.15 3.67
N HIS A 117 6.01 0.95 4.31
CA HIS A 117 6.36 1.70 5.52
C HIS A 117 6.65 0.76 6.71
N VAL A 118 5.88 -0.31 6.85
CA VAL A 118 6.14 -1.33 7.88
C VAL A 118 7.44 -2.07 7.60
N ALA A 119 7.77 -2.42 6.35
CA ALA A 119 9.07 -2.98 5.97
C ALA A 119 10.20 -2.04 6.39
N ALA A 120 10.10 -0.76 6.02
CA ALA A 120 11.08 0.26 6.38
C ALA A 120 11.20 0.44 7.90
N ALA A 121 10.10 0.35 8.66
CA ALA A 121 10.10 0.41 10.12
C ALA A 121 10.92 -0.72 10.76
N TYR A 122 10.91 -1.91 10.17
CA TYR A 122 11.76 -3.04 10.59
C TYR A 122 13.18 -3.01 9.99
N GLY A 123 13.57 -1.94 9.29
CA GLY A 123 14.91 -1.82 8.68
C GLY A 123 15.11 -2.63 7.40
N ILE A 124 14.03 -3.16 6.84
CA ILE A 124 14.04 -3.89 5.58
C ILE A 124 13.92 -2.87 4.44
N ASP A 125 14.77 -2.99 3.42
CA ASP A 125 14.78 -2.07 2.29
C ASP A 125 13.44 -2.11 1.52
N PRO A 126 12.62 -1.04 1.57
CA PRO A 126 11.34 -1.00 0.91
C PRO A 126 11.45 -0.79 -0.61
N THR A 127 12.66 -0.49 -1.13
CA THR A 127 12.89 -0.28 -2.56
C THR A 127 13.31 -1.56 -3.27
N HIS A 128 13.67 -2.61 -2.52
CA HIS A 128 14.11 -3.87 -3.08
C HIS A 128 12.96 -4.58 -3.82
N HIS A 129 13.26 -5.16 -4.99
CA HIS A 129 12.26 -5.81 -5.86
C HIS A 129 11.46 -6.94 -5.18
N ASP A 130 12.03 -7.63 -4.19
CA ASP A 130 11.33 -8.65 -3.42
C ASP A 130 10.08 -8.12 -2.69
N ARG A 131 10.01 -6.82 -2.44
CA ARG A 131 8.82 -6.20 -1.82
C ARG A 131 7.57 -6.35 -2.68
N ALA A 132 7.72 -6.41 -4.01
CA ALA A 132 6.59 -6.71 -4.88
C ALA A 132 6.06 -8.14 -4.66
N THR A 133 6.96 -9.11 -4.44
CA THR A 133 6.59 -10.48 -4.07
C THR A 133 5.86 -10.51 -2.72
N ASP A 134 6.40 -9.82 -1.71
CA ASP A 134 5.77 -9.74 -0.39
C ASP A 134 4.38 -9.13 -0.46
N LEU A 135 4.20 -8.04 -1.23
CA LEU A 135 2.90 -7.40 -1.44
C LEU A 135 1.86 -8.40 -1.96
N LEU A 136 2.20 -9.17 -3.00
CA LEU A 136 1.28 -10.14 -3.60
C LEU A 136 0.92 -11.30 -2.66
N VAL A 137 1.90 -11.79 -1.90
CA VAL A 137 1.68 -12.88 -0.93
C VAL A 137 0.89 -12.37 0.28
N LEU A 138 1.25 -11.23 0.86
CA LEU A 138 0.57 -10.64 2.02
C LEU A 138 -0.88 -10.28 1.71
N GLN A 139 -1.16 -9.77 0.51
CA GLN A 139 -2.50 -9.46 0.03
C GLN A 139 -3.26 -10.69 -0.51
N LYS A 140 -2.66 -11.89 -0.41
CA LYS A 140 -3.27 -13.17 -0.83
C LYS A 140 -3.63 -13.24 -2.31
N VAL A 141 -2.94 -12.51 -3.16
CA VAL A 141 -3.04 -12.65 -4.62
C VAL A 141 -2.40 -13.97 -5.04
N HIS A 142 -1.23 -14.26 -4.48
CA HIS A 142 -0.53 -15.53 -4.63
C HIS A 142 -0.39 -16.25 -3.28
N LYS A 143 -0.43 -17.57 -3.30
CA LYS A 143 -0.32 -18.39 -2.09
C LYS A 143 1.13 -18.52 -1.61
N VAL A 144 2.08 -18.52 -2.54
CA VAL A 144 3.51 -18.71 -2.29
C VAL A 144 4.34 -17.72 -3.09
N ALA A 145 5.53 -17.39 -2.56
CA ALA A 145 6.44 -16.41 -3.15
C ALA A 145 6.90 -16.78 -4.57
N GLU A 146 7.07 -18.06 -4.85
CA GLU A 146 7.52 -18.54 -6.16
C GLU A 146 6.52 -18.20 -7.28
N SER A 147 5.24 -18.48 -7.06
CA SER A 147 4.19 -18.12 -8.03
C SER A 147 4.07 -16.60 -8.21
N ALA A 148 4.29 -15.82 -7.15
CA ALA A 148 4.32 -14.37 -7.23
C ALA A 148 5.50 -13.86 -8.08
N ARG A 149 6.70 -14.41 -7.89
CA ARG A 149 7.89 -14.05 -8.69
C ARG A 149 7.71 -14.35 -10.17
N LEU A 150 7.15 -15.51 -10.50
CA LEU A 150 6.86 -15.88 -11.89
C LEU A 150 5.86 -14.88 -12.53
N ALA A 151 4.78 -14.59 -11.85
CA ALA A 151 3.78 -13.63 -12.33
C ALA A 151 4.36 -12.21 -12.49
N LEU A 152 5.18 -11.76 -11.54
CA LEU A 152 5.90 -10.48 -11.63
C LEU A 152 6.84 -10.43 -12.82
N GLY A 153 7.56 -11.51 -13.10
CA GLY A 153 8.43 -11.62 -14.27
C GLY A 153 7.66 -11.47 -15.59
N VAL A 154 6.49 -12.09 -15.69
CA VAL A 154 5.59 -11.95 -16.86
C VAL A 154 5.07 -10.53 -16.97
N ALA A 155 4.57 -9.93 -15.89
CA ALA A 155 4.06 -8.56 -15.89
C ALA A 155 5.13 -7.54 -16.29
N ALA A 156 6.34 -7.65 -15.74
CA ALA A 156 7.47 -6.79 -16.09
C ALA A 156 7.92 -6.96 -17.55
N GLY A 157 7.81 -8.17 -18.09
CA GLY A 157 8.06 -8.43 -19.53
C GLY A 157 7.02 -7.75 -20.42
N ARG A 158 5.75 -7.81 -20.03
CA ARG A 158 4.64 -7.16 -20.75
C ARG A 158 4.71 -5.63 -20.69
N GLU A 159 5.12 -5.04 -19.56
CA GLU A 159 5.37 -3.59 -19.47
C GLU A 159 6.43 -3.14 -20.48
N ARG A 160 7.54 -3.87 -20.60
CA ARG A 160 8.60 -3.57 -21.55
C ARG A 160 8.15 -3.73 -23.00
N ALA A 161 7.42 -4.80 -23.31
CA ALA A 161 6.86 -5.00 -24.65
C ALA A 161 5.84 -3.91 -25.00
N GLY A 162 4.95 -3.54 -24.08
CA GLY A 162 3.99 -2.45 -24.27
C GLY A 162 4.65 -1.09 -24.50
N ALA A 163 5.78 -0.82 -23.86
CA ALA A 163 6.55 0.40 -24.07
C ALA A 163 7.21 0.46 -25.46
N LEU A 164 7.56 -0.70 -26.03
CA LEU A 164 8.20 -0.81 -27.35
C LEU A 164 7.21 -0.88 -28.52
N PHE A 165 6.09 -1.58 -28.33
CA PHE A 165 5.14 -1.92 -29.39
C PHE A 165 3.75 -1.30 -29.23
N GLY A 166 3.53 -0.49 -28.21
CA GLY A 166 2.23 0.04 -27.83
C GLY A 166 1.35 -0.96 -27.08
N GLN A 167 0.32 -0.44 -26.37
CA GLN A 167 -0.59 -1.28 -25.61
C GLN A 167 -1.87 -1.56 -26.41
N PRO A 168 -2.42 -2.78 -26.37
CA PRO A 168 -3.70 -3.07 -27.01
C PRO A 168 -4.85 -2.31 -26.35
N ALA A 169 -5.80 -1.82 -27.14
CA ALA A 169 -6.96 -1.09 -26.64
C ALA A 169 -7.84 -1.97 -25.75
N ALA A 170 -8.24 -1.45 -24.60
CA ALA A 170 -9.07 -2.18 -23.63
C ALA A 170 -10.56 -2.19 -24.05
N ALA A 171 -11.16 -3.38 -24.13
CA ALA A 171 -12.59 -3.56 -24.39
C ALA A 171 -13.44 -3.53 -23.10
N GLY A 172 -14.73 -3.20 -23.18
CA GLY A 172 -15.61 -2.94 -22.03
C GLY A 172 -15.74 -4.05 -20.97
N ARG A 173 -15.47 -5.32 -21.30
CA ARG A 173 -15.42 -6.43 -20.30
C ARG A 173 -14.21 -6.37 -19.37
N THR A 174 -13.26 -5.51 -19.65
CA THR A 174 -12.01 -5.34 -18.94
C THR A 174 -12.21 -4.78 -17.53
N PHE A 175 -13.15 -3.84 -17.35
CA PHE A 175 -13.42 -3.24 -16.04
C PHE A 175 -13.89 -4.25 -15.00
N LEU A 176 -14.74 -5.21 -15.38
CA LEU A 176 -15.20 -6.24 -14.45
C LEU A 176 -14.04 -7.16 -14.02
N ARG A 177 -13.21 -7.59 -14.97
CA ARG A 177 -12.04 -8.42 -14.70
C ARG A 177 -11.02 -7.69 -13.82
N LEU A 178 -10.74 -6.43 -14.14
CA LEU A 178 -9.88 -5.56 -13.33
C LEU A 178 -10.43 -5.42 -11.91
N GLY A 179 -11.71 -5.12 -11.77
CA GLY A 179 -12.37 -5.01 -10.47
C GLY A 179 -12.27 -6.27 -9.62
N VAL A 180 -12.48 -7.44 -10.21
CA VAL A 180 -12.33 -8.73 -9.50
C VAL A 180 -10.89 -8.95 -9.03
N LYS A 181 -9.90 -8.68 -9.88
CA LYS A 181 -8.47 -8.84 -9.53
C LYS A 181 -8.03 -7.88 -8.42
N LEU A 182 -8.40 -6.62 -8.53
CA LEU A 182 -8.11 -5.64 -7.48
C LEU A 182 -8.87 -5.94 -6.17
N ALA A 183 -10.11 -6.46 -6.26
CA ALA A 183 -10.86 -6.89 -5.09
C ALA A 183 -10.19 -8.07 -4.37
N GLN A 184 -9.60 -9.02 -5.11
CA GLN A 184 -8.80 -10.09 -4.52
C GLN A 184 -7.58 -9.54 -3.77
N MET A 185 -6.88 -8.57 -4.35
CA MET A 185 -5.72 -7.92 -3.74
C MET A 185 -6.12 -7.12 -2.48
N ALA A 186 -7.20 -6.36 -2.53
CA ALA A 186 -7.68 -5.57 -1.38
C ALA A 186 -8.34 -6.39 -0.27
N GLY A 187 -8.54 -7.69 -0.50
CA GLY A 187 -9.13 -8.64 0.44
C GLY A 187 -10.64 -8.88 0.23
N VAL A 188 -11.13 -9.97 0.82
CA VAL A 188 -12.52 -10.46 0.64
C VAL A 188 -13.60 -9.40 1.00
N GLY A 189 -13.29 -8.48 1.92
CA GLY A 189 -14.17 -7.36 2.26
C GLY A 189 -14.46 -6.41 1.10
N ALA A 190 -13.54 -6.26 0.15
CA ALA A 190 -13.74 -5.43 -1.03
C ALA A 190 -14.70 -6.06 -2.04
N ALA A 191 -14.68 -7.38 -2.19
CA ALA A 191 -15.64 -8.11 -3.04
C ALA A 191 -17.08 -7.97 -2.52
N LYS A 192 -17.28 -8.09 -1.19
CA LYS A 192 -18.61 -7.88 -0.56
C LYS A 192 -19.13 -6.45 -0.74
N ARG A 193 -18.24 -5.45 -0.90
CA ARG A 193 -18.63 -4.05 -1.15
C ARG A 193 -19.12 -3.79 -2.57
N MET A 194 -18.60 -4.49 -3.56
CA MET A 194 -19.15 -4.41 -4.92
C MET A 194 -20.63 -4.82 -4.92
N VAL A 195 -20.99 -5.82 -4.11
CA VAL A 195 -22.37 -6.27 -3.95
C VAL A 195 -23.20 -5.30 -3.09
N ALA A 196 -22.64 -4.73 -2.02
CA ALA A 196 -23.34 -3.81 -1.12
C ALA A 196 -23.64 -2.42 -1.73
N LYS A 197 -22.92 -2.01 -2.78
CA LYS A 197 -23.20 -0.75 -3.52
C LYS A 197 -24.50 -0.78 -4.35
N VAL A 198 -25.13 -1.93 -4.45
CA VAL A 198 -26.46 -2.04 -5.07
C VAL A 198 -27.56 -1.57 -4.12
N VAL A 199 -27.29 -1.43 -2.82
CA VAL A 199 -28.27 -0.94 -1.82
C VAL A 199 -27.93 0.51 -1.45
N PRO A 200 -28.77 1.50 -1.81
CA PRO A 200 -28.54 2.90 -1.49
C PRO A 200 -28.46 3.12 0.04
N GLY A 201 -27.42 3.83 0.51
CA GLY A 201 -27.25 4.24 1.91
C GLY A 201 -26.48 3.30 2.83
N ALA A 202 -26.46 1.99 2.58
CA ALA A 202 -25.71 1.04 3.43
C ALA A 202 -24.20 1.00 3.12
N GLY A 203 -23.80 1.48 1.94
CA GLY A 203 -22.44 1.34 1.41
C GLY A 203 -21.35 2.10 2.17
N VAL A 204 -21.66 3.29 2.71
CA VAL A 204 -20.66 4.17 3.34
C VAL A 204 -20.16 3.61 4.68
N VAL A 205 -21.08 3.23 5.57
CA VAL A 205 -20.73 2.71 6.90
C VAL A 205 -20.02 1.35 6.82
N PHE A 206 -20.55 0.43 6.01
CA PHE A 206 -19.93 -0.87 5.78
C PHE A 206 -18.59 -0.74 5.03
N GLY A 207 -18.48 0.20 4.10
CA GLY A 207 -17.24 0.49 3.36
C GLY A 207 -16.08 0.88 4.28
N THR A 208 -16.31 1.82 5.17
CA THR A 208 -15.32 2.37 6.09
C THR A 208 -14.82 1.31 7.09
N TRP A 209 -15.75 0.57 7.69
CA TRP A 209 -15.42 -0.48 8.66
C TRP A 209 -14.64 -1.64 8.01
N ALA A 210 -15.11 -2.15 6.88
CA ALA A 210 -14.47 -3.26 6.20
C ALA A 210 -13.08 -2.90 5.63
N ASN A 211 -12.85 -1.64 5.19
CA ASN A 211 -11.53 -1.15 4.75
C ASN A 211 -10.54 -1.14 5.91
N SER A 212 -10.97 -0.63 7.05
CA SER A 212 -10.10 -0.58 8.22
C SER A 212 -9.80 -1.98 8.76
N ALA A 213 -10.77 -2.90 8.78
CA ALA A 213 -10.57 -4.27 9.22
C ALA A 213 -9.60 -5.04 8.31
N ALA A 214 -9.79 -4.94 6.97
CA ALA A 214 -8.89 -5.56 6.00
C ALA A 214 -7.46 -5.00 6.11
N THR A 215 -7.33 -3.68 6.27
CA THR A 215 -6.03 -3.02 6.42
C THR A 215 -5.33 -3.40 7.72
N LYS A 216 -6.06 -3.50 8.85
CA LYS A 216 -5.52 -3.98 10.11
C LYS A 216 -5.05 -5.43 10.04
N GLU A 217 -5.81 -6.29 9.36
CA GLU A 217 -5.44 -7.68 9.18
C GLU A 217 -4.18 -7.82 8.31
N LEU A 218 -4.07 -7.03 7.24
CA LEU A 218 -2.87 -6.96 6.43
C LEU A 218 -1.68 -6.48 7.25
N ALA A 219 -1.84 -5.43 8.07
CA ALA A 219 -0.80 -4.91 8.94
C ALA A 219 -0.27 -5.97 9.92
N ARG A 220 -1.17 -6.75 10.54
CA ARG A 220 -0.77 -7.85 11.43
C ARG A 220 0.11 -8.88 10.72
N ARG A 221 -0.29 -9.31 9.52
CA ARG A 221 0.48 -10.26 8.71
C ARG A 221 1.83 -9.69 8.30
N THR A 222 1.86 -8.42 7.91
CA THR A 222 3.08 -7.71 7.52
C THR A 222 4.06 -7.62 8.69
N GLN A 223 3.59 -7.22 9.87
CA GLN A 223 4.41 -7.16 11.08
C GLN A 223 4.92 -8.56 11.49
N ALA A 224 4.07 -9.58 11.41
CA ALA A 224 4.48 -10.96 11.71
C ALA A 224 5.58 -11.46 10.77
N LEU A 225 5.48 -11.15 9.46
CA LEU A 225 6.49 -11.51 8.47
C LEU A 225 7.82 -10.81 8.76
N TYR A 226 7.81 -9.49 8.89
CA TYR A 226 9.05 -8.71 8.96
C TYR A 226 9.72 -8.74 10.33
N ARG A 227 9.00 -9.05 11.40
CA ARG A 227 9.58 -9.30 12.72
C ARG A 227 10.48 -10.54 12.75
N GLN A 228 10.21 -11.52 11.88
CA GLN A 228 10.99 -12.76 11.80
C GLN A 228 12.25 -12.63 10.94
N VAL A 229 12.34 -11.58 10.13
CA VAL A 229 13.52 -11.35 9.28
C VAL A 229 14.67 -10.86 10.16
N PRO A 230 15.84 -11.55 10.18
CA PRO A 230 16.99 -11.09 10.93
C PRO A 230 17.38 -9.68 10.50
N GLN A 231 17.40 -8.76 11.46
CA GLN A 231 17.85 -7.40 11.18
C GLN A 231 19.37 -7.42 11.06
N VAL A 232 19.90 -7.01 9.90
CA VAL A 232 21.35 -6.82 9.75
C VAL A 232 21.77 -5.72 10.71
N PRO A 233 22.70 -5.98 11.64
CA PRO A 233 23.19 -4.96 12.56
C PRO A 233 23.74 -3.79 11.74
N ARG A 234 23.23 -2.59 11.96
CA ARG A 234 23.83 -1.40 11.36
C ARG A 234 25.25 -1.26 11.89
N GLN A 235 26.21 -1.32 11.02
CA GLN A 235 27.57 -0.87 11.35
C GLN A 235 27.42 0.60 11.77
N ARG A 236 27.71 0.88 13.04
CA ARG A 236 27.89 2.25 13.52
C ARG A 236 29.06 2.81 12.70
N SER A 237 28.75 3.65 11.74
CA SER A 237 29.78 4.35 10.97
C SER A 237 30.50 5.28 11.93
N GLY A 238 31.74 4.88 12.31
CA GLY A 238 32.80 5.80 12.67
C GLY A 238 32.71 6.47 14.03
N GLU A 239 32.97 5.74 15.10
CA GLU A 239 33.88 6.28 16.11
C GLU A 239 35.31 5.85 15.68
N GLY A 240 36.02 6.79 15.10
CA GLY A 240 37.37 6.60 14.63
C GLY A 240 37.99 7.94 14.31
N MET A 241 38.62 8.54 15.35
CA MET A 241 39.69 9.55 15.35
C MET A 241 39.27 10.99 15.05
#